data_973ecf9f532f1ecc78cf1105cd4288e7
#
_entry.id   973ecf9f532f1ecc78cf1105cd4288e7
#
_cell.length_a   1.000
_cell.length_b   1.000
_cell.length_c   1.000
_cell.angle_alpha   90.00
_cell.angle_beta   90.00
_cell.angle_gamma   90.00
#
_symmetry.space_group_name_H-M   'P 1'
#
loop_
_entity.id
_entity.type
_entity.pdbx_description
1 polymer ?
#
loop_
_entity_poly.entity_id
_entity_poly.type
_entity_poly.pdbx_seq_one_letter_code
_entity_poly.pdbx_strand_id
1 'polypeptide(L)'
;MGGAGGVVRAAVVGTGLIGGSVLLRLHAAGLDVAGWDPDEATRRQARRVGVPAPDRLVDAVADRDVVFLCGPLPTLPRTLVEVAAATAEDCLLTDVGSTKAELAAFAAAQGLTHRFVPGHPMAGTDRAGLTAALPGLFDDAAWVLCPAPGPGLAAFRRLTVLVMEVFAARVVPMAADRHDAVVALASHVPHLLAGALAGAAERSPLRDAVLGLAAGSFRDGTRVAGTPPERTANMLLANRAEVLAALTSVTSFLDELAAALRDDDRAALTARHGEGRDARAALAGRATVELRRAFPLAGGGDAELRFLLELGAAGGYLDGCRTTGDQVEYVARRLAVEPGGPPDPPLG
;
A
#
# COMPACT_ATOMS: atom_id res chain seq x y z
N MET A 1 -4.63 -19.83 -12.20
CA MET A 1 -3.51 -20.79 -12.15
C MET A 1 -3.91 -22.07 -12.90
N GLY A 2 -3.61 -22.18 -14.18
CA GLY A 2 -3.89 -23.35 -15.02
C GLY A 2 -2.58 -24.03 -15.38
N GLY A 3 -2.20 -25.04 -14.59
CA GLY A 3 -1.06 -25.88 -14.91
C GLY A 3 -0.56 -26.59 -13.66
N ALA A 4 -0.87 -27.90 -13.54
CA ALA A 4 -0.45 -28.85 -12.49
C ALA A 4 -0.76 -28.38 -11.06
N GLY A 5 -1.75 -28.99 -10.42
CA GLY A 5 -2.26 -28.68 -9.07
C GLY A 5 -1.25 -28.85 -7.92
N GLY A 6 -0.20 -28.03 -7.88
CA GLY A 6 0.70 -27.90 -6.75
C GLY A 6 0.19 -26.82 -5.81
N VAL A 7 0.20 -27.08 -4.50
CA VAL A 7 -0.09 -26.10 -3.46
C VAL A 7 0.95 -24.98 -3.57
N VAL A 8 0.51 -23.72 -3.66
CA VAL A 8 1.42 -22.55 -3.63
C VAL A 8 2.13 -22.51 -2.28
N ARG A 9 3.46 -22.50 -2.32
CA ARG A 9 4.33 -22.42 -1.14
C ARG A 9 4.75 -20.98 -0.90
N ALA A 10 4.38 -20.42 0.22
CA ALA A 10 4.62 -19.02 0.54
C ALA A 10 5.53 -18.86 1.76
N ALA A 11 6.23 -17.74 1.85
CA ALA A 11 6.87 -17.31 3.08
C ALA A 11 6.57 -15.84 3.40
N VAL A 12 6.59 -15.51 4.70
CA VAL A 12 6.44 -14.15 5.20
C VAL A 12 7.62 -13.82 6.10
N VAL A 13 8.37 -12.79 5.72
CA VAL A 13 9.55 -12.29 6.44
C VAL A 13 9.19 -10.98 7.16
N GLY A 14 9.18 -11.03 8.49
CA GLY A 14 8.62 -9.98 9.35
C GLY A 14 7.15 -10.25 9.67
N THR A 15 6.87 -10.82 10.83
CA THR A 15 5.53 -11.27 11.24
C THR A 15 4.90 -10.34 12.29
N GLY A 16 5.02 -9.02 12.08
CA GLY A 16 4.30 -8.00 12.83
C GLY A 16 2.78 -7.96 12.50
N LEU A 17 2.14 -6.80 12.61
CA LEU A 17 0.71 -6.66 12.29
C LEU A 17 0.41 -7.04 10.83
N ILE A 18 1.06 -6.37 9.88
CA ILE A 18 0.78 -6.57 8.44
C ILE A 18 1.26 -7.95 8.00
N GLY A 19 2.54 -8.28 8.26
CA GLY A 19 3.08 -9.59 7.87
C GLY A 19 2.39 -10.75 8.58
N GLY A 20 2.01 -10.58 9.84
CA GLY A 20 1.18 -11.54 10.56
C GLY A 20 -0.20 -11.73 9.92
N SER A 21 -0.83 -10.66 9.46
CA SER A 21 -2.12 -10.73 8.75
C SER A 21 -1.97 -11.44 7.40
N VAL A 22 -0.88 -11.16 6.65
CA VAL A 22 -0.53 -11.90 5.43
C VAL A 22 -0.34 -13.39 5.75
N LEU A 23 0.44 -13.70 6.77
CA LEU A 23 0.73 -15.07 7.21
C LEU A 23 -0.53 -15.85 7.56
N LEU A 24 -1.39 -15.26 8.39
CA LEU A 24 -2.64 -15.88 8.83
C LEU A 24 -3.63 -16.07 7.67
N ARG A 25 -3.70 -15.12 6.73
CA ARG A 25 -4.57 -15.24 5.57
C ARG A 25 -4.12 -16.36 4.63
N LEU A 26 -2.82 -16.45 4.32
CA LEU A 26 -2.26 -17.52 3.51
C LEU A 26 -2.49 -18.89 4.17
N HIS A 27 -2.28 -18.98 5.49
CA HIS A 27 -2.54 -20.20 6.24
C HIS A 27 -4.01 -20.60 6.24
N ALA A 28 -4.92 -19.64 6.47
CA ALA A 28 -6.37 -19.87 6.42
C ALA A 28 -6.88 -20.27 5.03
N ALA A 29 -6.20 -19.84 3.97
CA ALA A 29 -6.49 -20.26 2.60
C ALA A 29 -5.94 -21.66 2.25
N GLY A 30 -5.30 -22.35 3.20
CA GLY A 30 -4.78 -23.69 3.01
C GLY A 30 -3.46 -23.79 2.22
N LEU A 31 -2.73 -22.69 2.09
CA LEU A 31 -1.42 -22.69 1.43
C LEU A 31 -0.34 -23.26 2.36
N ASP A 32 0.70 -23.84 1.78
CA ASP A 32 1.93 -24.18 2.54
C ASP A 32 2.69 -22.90 2.84
N VAL A 33 2.62 -22.43 4.08
CA VAL A 33 3.20 -21.14 4.48
C VAL A 33 4.16 -21.29 5.64
N ALA A 34 5.28 -20.55 5.60
CA ALA A 34 6.20 -20.36 6.73
C ALA A 34 6.35 -18.88 7.07
N GLY A 35 6.51 -18.56 8.35
CA GLY A 35 6.82 -17.22 8.81
C GLY A 35 8.24 -17.14 9.38
N TRP A 36 8.90 -16.00 9.23
CA TRP A 36 10.14 -15.71 9.92
C TRP A 36 10.17 -14.28 10.44
N ASP A 37 10.72 -14.12 11.63
CA ASP A 37 10.92 -12.82 12.26
C ASP A 37 12.27 -12.84 13.01
N PRO A 38 13.04 -11.75 13.06
CA PRO A 38 14.28 -11.71 13.85
C PRO A 38 14.02 -11.93 15.35
N ASP A 39 12.85 -11.53 15.86
CA ASP A 39 12.47 -11.75 17.25
C ASP A 39 11.98 -13.19 17.47
N GLU A 40 12.70 -13.90 18.33
CA GLU A 40 12.37 -15.29 18.68
C GLU A 40 10.99 -15.43 19.36
N ALA A 41 10.58 -14.43 20.16
CA ALA A 41 9.27 -14.46 20.81
C ALA A 41 8.14 -14.42 19.79
N THR A 42 8.30 -13.62 18.75
CA THR A 42 7.37 -13.54 17.60
C THR A 42 7.33 -14.85 16.81
N ARG A 43 8.49 -15.49 16.55
CA ARG A 43 8.52 -16.83 15.92
C ARG A 43 7.81 -17.89 16.76
N ARG A 44 8.04 -17.90 18.09
CA ARG A 44 7.31 -18.82 19.00
C ARG A 44 5.81 -18.59 18.97
N GLN A 45 5.38 -17.34 18.82
CA GLN A 45 3.96 -17.02 18.69
C GLN A 45 3.36 -17.53 17.39
N ALA A 46 4.06 -17.39 16.25
CA ALA A 46 3.62 -17.97 14.97
C ALA A 46 3.46 -19.50 15.07
N ARG A 47 4.39 -20.19 15.72
CA ARG A 47 4.29 -21.64 15.96
C ARG A 47 3.06 -22.02 16.81
N ARG A 48 2.69 -21.17 17.80
CA ARG A 48 1.48 -21.40 18.64
C ARG A 48 0.16 -21.32 17.87
N VAL A 49 0.13 -20.56 16.80
CA VAL A 49 -1.05 -20.46 15.91
C VAL A 49 -1.00 -21.50 14.77
N GLY A 50 -0.08 -22.46 14.84
CA GLY A 50 0.01 -23.56 13.90
C GLY A 50 0.80 -23.29 12.62
N VAL A 51 1.51 -22.14 12.54
CA VAL A 51 2.31 -21.79 11.36
C VAL A 51 3.79 -22.16 11.60
N PRO A 52 4.43 -22.90 10.68
CA PRO A 52 5.87 -23.14 10.72
C PRO A 52 6.66 -21.81 10.77
N ALA A 53 7.55 -21.70 11.75
CA ALA A 53 8.43 -20.54 11.90
C ALA A 53 9.84 -21.00 12.32
N PRO A 54 10.70 -21.34 11.34
CA PRO A 54 12.04 -21.84 11.60
C PRO A 54 12.94 -20.76 12.23
N ASP A 55 14.06 -21.18 12.81
CA ASP A 55 14.96 -20.26 13.50
C ASP A 55 15.84 -19.46 12.53
N ARG A 56 16.13 -20.00 11.35
CA ARG A 56 16.93 -19.33 10.32
C ARG A 56 16.04 -18.83 9.19
N LEU A 57 16.33 -17.64 8.69
CA LEU A 57 15.63 -17.05 7.54
C LEU A 57 15.65 -17.97 6.31
N VAL A 58 16.82 -18.53 5.99
CA VAL A 58 16.96 -19.39 4.81
C VAL A 58 16.03 -20.59 4.85
N ASP A 59 15.80 -21.19 6.03
CA ASP A 59 14.92 -22.35 6.17
C ASP A 59 13.43 -21.99 6.00
N ALA A 60 13.08 -20.71 6.20
CA ALA A 60 11.71 -20.22 5.96
C ALA A 60 11.44 -19.96 4.48
N VAL A 61 12.44 -19.49 3.74
CA VAL A 61 12.26 -18.99 2.36
C VAL A 61 12.72 -19.97 1.27
N ALA A 62 13.52 -20.97 1.63
CA ALA A 62 13.93 -22.01 0.69
C ALA A 62 12.70 -22.72 0.09
N ASP A 63 12.77 -23.07 -1.20
CA ASP A 63 11.70 -23.78 -1.93
C ASP A 63 10.33 -23.09 -1.91
N ARG A 64 10.27 -21.77 -1.81
CA ARG A 64 9.02 -21.00 -1.86
C ARG A 64 8.74 -20.47 -3.26
N ASP A 65 7.46 -20.42 -3.62
CA ASP A 65 6.98 -19.88 -4.89
C ASP A 65 6.76 -18.36 -4.79
N VAL A 66 6.50 -17.85 -3.55
CA VAL A 66 6.35 -16.43 -3.26
C VAL A 66 6.85 -16.08 -1.85
N VAL A 67 7.54 -14.94 -1.71
CA VAL A 67 7.97 -14.40 -0.42
C VAL A 67 7.50 -12.96 -0.25
N PHE A 68 6.83 -12.70 0.88
CA PHE A 68 6.39 -11.38 1.31
C PHE A 68 7.39 -10.79 2.30
N LEU A 69 7.99 -9.63 1.96
CA LEU A 69 8.90 -8.87 2.82
C LEU A 69 8.11 -7.85 3.63
N CYS A 70 7.91 -8.10 4.91
CA CYS A 70 7.03 -7.34 5.78
C CYS A 70 7.77 -6.68 6.95
N GLY A 71 9.09 -6.55 6.85
CA GLY A 71 9.92 -5.86 7.83
C GLY A 71 9.80 -4.33 7.76
N PRO A 72 10.43 -3.61 8.70
CA PRO A 72 10.51 -2.15 8.68
C PRO A 72 11.19 -1.62 7.40
N LEU A 73 10.72 -0.48 6.87
CA LEU A 73 11.24 0.12 5.63
C LEU A 73 12.77 0.16 5.53
N PRO A 74 13.52 0.63 6.55
CA PRO A 74 14.98 0.70 6.46
C PRO A 74 15.68 -0.65 6.31
N THR A 75 15.01 -1.75 6.66
CA THR A 75 15.59 -3.10 6.57
C THR A 75 15.29 -3.81 5.26
N LEU A 76 14.30 -3.35 4.50
CA LEU A 76 13.82 -4.02 3.29
C LEU A 76 14.89 -4.22 2.21
N PRO A 77 15.77 -3.25 1.89
CA PRO A 77 16.80 -3.45 0.87
C PRO A 77 17.73 -4.63 1.20
N ARG A 78 18.20 -4.69 2.44
CA ARG A 78 19.07 -5.79 2.91
C ARG A 78 18.29 -7.12 2.89
N THR A 79 17.10 -7.15 3.41
CA THR A 79 16.26 -8.36 3.47
C THR A 79 15.94 -8.88 2.05
N LEU A 80 15.69 -7.97 1.09
CA LEU A 80 15.45 -8.34 -0.30
C LEU A 80 16.64 -9.10 -0.90
N VAL A 81 17.86 -8.62 -0.69
CA VAL A 81 19.07 -9.30 -1.20
C VAL A 81 19.27 -10.64 -0.52
N GLU A 82 19.12 -10.71 0.81
CA GLU A 82 19.27 -11.96 1.56
C GLU A 82 18.25 -13.03 1.12
N VAL A 83 17.00 -12.64 0.91
CA VAL A 83 15.93 -13.53 0.43
C VAL A 83 16.14 -13.92 -1.03
N ALA A 84 16.51 -12.97 -1.88
CA ALA A 84 16.79 -13.24 -3.30
C ALA A 84 17.92 -14.25 -3.49
N ALA A 85 18.95 -14.20 -2.63
CA ALA A 85 20.06 -15.16 -2.66
C ALA A 85 19.67 -16.55 -2.12
N ALA A 86 18.62 -16.64 -1.30
CA ALA A 86 18.17 -17.87 -0.65
C ALA A 86 16.99 -18.56 -1.37
N THR A 87 16.48 -17.96 -2.45
CA THR A 87 15.31 -18.46 -3.20
C THR A 87 15.66 -18.78 -4.64
N ALA A 88 14.89 -19.67 -5.27
CA ALA A 88 15.01 -19.95 -6.70
C ALA A 88 14.73 -18.71 -7.56
N GLU A 89 15.25 -18.68 -8.79
CA GLU A 89 15.17 -17.52 -9.69
C GLU A 89 13.74 -17.18 -10.12
N ASP A 90 12.84 -18.17 -10.13
CA ASP A 90 11.43 -18.02 -10.46
C ASP A 90 10.53 -17.74 -9.24
N CYS A 91 11.11 -17.68 -8.04
CA CYS A 91 10.40 -17.29 -6.81
C CYS A 91 9.99 -15.83 -6.91
N LEU A 92 8.70 -15.57 -6.73
CA LEU A 92 8.13 -14.22 -6.72
C LEU A 92 8.43 -13.54 -5.38
N LEU A 93 8.96 -12.32 -5.45
CA LEU A 93 9.24 -11.50 -4.28
C LEU A 93 8.35 -10.26 -4.27
N THR A 94 7.84 -9.88 -3.12
CA THR A 94 7.07 -8.64 -2.94
C THR A 94 7.28 -8.08 -1.55
N ASP A 95 7.00 -6.80 -1.37
CA ASP A 95 6.98 -6.16 -0.05
C ASP A 95 5.59 -5.61 0.29
N VAL A 96 5.44 -5.12 1.51
CA VAL A 96 4.21 -4.48 2.00
C VAL A 96 4.48 -3.08 2.60
N GLY A 97 5.64 -2.52 2.30
CA GLY A 97 6.07 -1.22 2.83
C GLY A 97 5.19 -0.07 2.37
N SER A 98 5.16 1.01 3.16
CA SER A 98 4.35 2.20 2.88
C SER A 98 4.95 3.15 1.84
N THR A 99 6.19 2.91 1.37
CA THR A 99 6.86 3.65 0.29
C THR A 99 7.41 2.69 -0.74
N LYS A 100 7.45 3.09 -2.01
CA LYS A 100 7.79 2.18 -3.12
C LYS A 100 9.01 2.61 -3.93
N ALA A 101 9.24 3.91 -4.15
CA ALA A 101 10.20 4.39 -5.13
C ALA A 101 11.64 3.94 -4.83
N GLU A 102 12.09 4.11 -3.58
CA GLU A 102 13.46 3.75 -3.18
C GLU A 102 13.72 2.25 -3.31
N LEU A 103 12.80 1.41 -2.80
CA LEU A 103 12.97 -0.04 -2.86
C LEU A 103 12.85 -0.58 -4.29
N ALA A 104 11.97 0.00 -5.12
CA ALA A 104 11.86 -0.34 -6.54
C ALA A 104 13.15 -0.01 -7.31
N ALA A 105 13.71 1.18 -7.10
CA ALA A 105 14.99 1.58 -7.69
C ALA A 105 16.14 0.68 -7.22
N PHE A 106 16.18 0.35 -5.93
CA PHE A 106 17.16 -0.59 -5.38
C PHE A 106 17.04 -1.98 -6.02
N ALA A 107 15.83 -2.53 -6.12
CA ALA A 107 15.58 -3.82 -6.75
C ALA A 107 16.02 -3.82 -8.24
N ALA A 108 15.78 -2.73 -8.96
CA ALA A 108 16.22 -2.55 -10.34
C ALA A 108 17.76 -2.57 -10.43
N ALA A 109 18.45 -1.86 -9.54
CA ALA A 109 19.92 -1.86 -9.47
C ALA A 109 20.51 -3.25 -9.14
N GLN A 110 19.75 -4.11 -8.46
CA GLN A 110 20.11 -5.50 -8.16
C GLN A 110 19.69 -6.49 -9.26
N GLY A 111 19.07 -6.04 -10.38
CA GLY A 111 18.59 -6.91 -11.46
C GLY A 111 17.35 -7.74 -11.09
N LEU A 112 16.62 -7.39 -10.04
CA LEU A 112 15.51 -8.19 -9.50
C LEU A 112 14.13 -7.83 -10.07
N THR A 113 14.03 -6.91 -11.03
CA THR A 113 12.73 -6.44 -11.59
C THR A 113 11.91 -7.55 -12.25
N HIS A 114 12.55 -8.64 -12.68
CA HIS A 114 11.87 -9.78 -13.30
C HIS A 114 11.05 -10.63 -12.31
N ARG A 115 11.34 -10.55 -11.02
CA ARG A 115 10.68 -11.34 -9.96
C ARG A 115 10.29 -10.58 -8.70
N PHE A 116 10.70 -9.30 -8.58
CA PHE A 116 10.28 -8.45 -7.46
C PHE A 116 9.21 -7.47 -7.92
N VAL A 117 8.04 -7.52 -7.27
CA VAL A 117 6.93 -6.59 -7.50
C VAL A 117 6.72 -5.78 -6.23
N PRO A 118 7.05 -4.48 -6.22
CA PRO A 118 6.77 -3.63 -5.07
C PRO A 118 5.28 -3.58 -4.77
N GLY A 119 4.90 -3.79 -3.50
CA GLY A 119 3.51 -3.81 -3.07
C GLY A 119 3.26 -2.98 -1.81
N HIS A 120 2.04 -2.46 -1.66
CA HIS A 120 1.59 -1.75 -0.47
C HIS A 120 0.10 -1.98 -0.25
N PRO A 121 -0.31 -2.84 0.70
CA PRO A 121 -1.70 -2.93 1.12
C PRO A 121 -2.09 -1.67 1.89
N MET A 122 -3.11 -0.95 1.40
CA MET A 122 -3.65 0.25 2.05
C MET A 122 -4.56 -0.14 3.22
N ALA A 123 -3.98 -0.87 4.18
CA ALA A 123 -4.66 -1.41 5.34
C ALA A 123 -3.74 -1.33 6.57
N GLY A 124 -4.33 -1.16 7.74
CA GLY A 124 -3.59 -1.11 8.99
C GLY A 124 -4.46 -0.67 10.15
N THR A 125 -3.92 -0.83 11.36
CA THR A 125 -4.53 -0.36 12.60
C THR A 125 -3.48 0.37 13.45
N ASP A 126 -3.91 0.99 14.52
CA ASP A 126 -3.06 1.60 15.55
C ASP A 126 -2.34 0.57 16.44
N ARG A 127 -2.67 -0.72 16.28
CA ARG A 127 -2.07 -1.82 17.02
C ARG A 127 -0.79 -2.32 16.35
N ALA A 128 -0.03 -3.14 17.08
CA ALA A 128 1.24 -3.70 16.63
C ALA A 128 1.39 -5.19 17.02
N GLY A 129 2.30 -5.88 16.32
CA GLY A 129 2.67 -7.26 16.59
C GLY A 129 1.71 -8.30 16.03
N LEU A 130 2.13 -9.57 16.09
CA LEU A 130 1.38 -10.71 15.56
C LEU A 130 0.04 -10.93 16.30
N THR A 131 -0.02 -10.57 17.60
CA THR A 131 -1.27 -10.68 18.40
C THR A 131 -2.41 -9.79 17.90
N ALA A 132 -2.08 -8.73 17.18
CA ALA A 132 -3.05 -7.81 16.60
C ALA A 132 -3.37 -8.15 15.12
N ALA A 133 -2.70 -9.15 14.55
CA ALA A 133 -2.89 -9.55 13.16
C ALA A 133 -4.27 -10.18 12.94
N LEU A 134 -4.86 -9.88 11.79
CA LEU A 134 -6.19 -10.33 11.41
C LEU A 134 -6.14 -10.89 9.98
N PRO A 135 -6.60 -12.13 9.72
CA PRO A 135 -6.61 -12.69 8.36
C PRO A 135 -7.50 -11.92 7.39
N GLY A 136 -8.55 -11.23 7.87
CA GLY A 136 -9.45 -10.38 7.06
C GLY A 136 -9.01 -8.92 6.95
N LEU A 137 -7.79 -8.56 7.35
CA LEU A 137 -7.31 -7.16 7.34
C LEU A 137 -7.35 -6.51 5.94
N PHE A 138 -7.25 -7.32 4.90
CA PHE A 138 -7.12 -6.87 3.51
C PHE A 138 -8.43 -6.98 2.71
N ASP A 139 -9.49 -7.54 3.28
CA ASP A 139 -10.77 -7.71 2.59
C ASP A 139 -11.27 -6.35 2.07
N ASP A 140 -11.53 -6.26 0.76
CA ASP A 140 -11.91 -5.03 0.03
C ASP A 140 -10.92 -3.86 0.11
N ALA A 141 -9.73 -4.05 0.70
CA ALA A 141 -8.71 -3.03 0.74
C ALA A 141 -8.08 -2.79 -0.65
N ALA A 142 -7.64 -1.57 -0.90
CA ALA A 142 -6.76 -1.30 -2.04
C ALA A 142 -5.36 -1.87 -1.74
N TRP A 143 -4.82 -2.64 -2.68
CA TRP A 143 -3.42 -3.10 -2.63
C TRP A 143 -2.69 -2.57 -3.85
N VAL A 144 -1.81 -1.59 -3.63
CA VAL A 144 -1.00 -1.05 -4.72
C VAL A 144 0.05 -2.08 -5.10
N LEU A 145 0.19 -2.33 -6.40
CA LEU A 145 1.27 -3.12 -6.99
C LEU A 145 1.94 -2.29 -8.09
N CYS A 146 3.27 -2.25 -8.09
CA CYS A 146 4.02 -1.48 -9.06
C CYS A 146 4.53 -2.40 -10.20
N PRO A 147 3.88 -2.39 -11.39
CA PRO A 147 4.33 -3.19 -12.52
C PRO A 147 5.67 -2.67 -13.07
N ALA A 148 6.54 -3.58 -13.48
CA ALA A 148 7.77 -3.28 -14.19
C ALA A 148 7.72 -3.83 -15.62
N PRO A 149 8.43 -3.21 -16.60
CA PRO A 149 8.42 -3.65 -17.99
C PRO A 149 9.06 -5.03 -18.18
N GLY A 150 8.81 -5.63 -19.33
CA GLY A 150 9.40 -6.90 -19.74
C GLY A 150 8.99 -8.07 -18.84
N PRO A 151 9.93 -8.88 -18.33
CA PRO A 151 9.62 -10.02 -17.46
C PRO A 151 8.91 -9.64 -16.17
N GLY A 152 9.04 -8.39 -15.70
CA GLY A 152 8.33 -7.88 -14.52
C GLY A 152 6.82 -7.91 -14.66
N LEU A 153 6.26 -7.80 -15.87
CA LEU A 153 4.82 -7.94 -16.09
C LEU A 153 4.32 -9.35 -15.76
N ALA A 154 5.09 -10.39 -16.04
CA ALA A 154 4.70 -11.76 -15.68
C ALA A 154 4.64 -11.93 -14.15
N ALA A 155 5.62 -11.38 -13.43
CA ALA A 155 5.60 -11.35 -11.96
C ALA A 155 4.40 -10.56 -11.42
N PHE A 156 4.12 -9.39 -11.98
CA PHE A 156 2.97 -8.56 -11.64
C PHE A 156 1.64 -9.32 -11.82
N ARG A 157 1.43 -9.99 -12.96
CA ARG A 157 0.21 -10.78 -13.23
C ARG A 157 0.03 -11.89 -12.19
N ARG A 158 1.11 -12.64 -11.88
CA ARG A 158 1.08 -13.71 -10.87
C ARG A 158 0.70 -13.17 -9.48
N LEU A 159 1.31 -12.05 -9.06
CA LEU A 159 1.00 -11.45 -7.77
C LEU A 159 -0.40 -10.85 -7.74
N THR A 160 -0.86 -10.23 -8.84
CA THR A 160 -2.22 -9.69 -8.97
C THR A 160 -3.28 -10.76 -8.71
N VAL A 161 -3.15 -11.91 -9.36
CA VAL A 161 -4.06 -13.05 -9.15
C VAL A 161 -4.04 -13.52 -7.70
N LEU A 162 -2.84 -13.69 -7.12
CA LEU A 162 -2.70 -14.11 -5.72
C LEU A 162 -3.36 -13.10 -4.74
N VAL A 163 -3.15 -11.80 -4.96
CA VAL A 163 -3.72 -10.75 -4.11
C VAL A 163 -5.23 -10.73 -4.18
N MET A 164 -5.80 -10.87 -5.36
CA MET A 164 -7.25 -10.89 -5.54
C MET A 164 -7.88 -12.16 -4.97
N GLU A 165 -7.35 -13.34 -5.30
CA GLU A 165 -7.96 -14.61 -4.94
C GLU A 165 -7.78 -14.97 -3.46
N VAL A 166 -6.61 -14.67 -2.89
CA VAL A 166 -6.31 -15.06 -1.51
C VAL A 166 -6.66 -13.96 -0.52
N PHE A 167 -6.33 -12.71 -0.81
CA PHE A 167 -6.52 -11.60 0.15
C PHE A 167 -7.84 -10.84 -0.07
N ALA A 168 -8.61 -11.17 -1.10
CA ALA A 168 -9.85 -10.47 -1.46
C ALA A 168 -9.67 -8.94 -1.57
N ALA A 169 -8.48 -8.51 -1.96
CA ALA A 169 -8.10 -7.10 -2.09
C ALA A 169 -8.23 -6.64 -3.55
N ARG A 170 -8.48 -5.35 -3.74
CA ARG A 170 -8.51 -4.71 -5.06
C ARG A 170 -7.10 -4.29 -5.43
N VAL A 171 -6.62 -4.67 -6.61
CA VAL A 171 -5.27 -4.29 -7.05
C VAL A 171 -5.30 -2.95 -7.76
N VAL A 172 -4.50 -2.00 -7.27
CA VAL A 172 -4.28 -0.68 -7.90
C VAL A 172 -2.89 -0.69 -8.54
N PRO A 173 -2.79 -0.84 -9.87
CA PRO A 173 -1.50 -0.77 -10.55
C PRO A 173 -1.00 0.68 -10.61
N MET A 174 0.23 0.95 -10.16
CA MET A 174 0.75 2.32 -10.13
C MET A 174 2.27 2.34 -10.27
N ALA A 175 2.81 3.38 -10.89
CA ALA A 175 4.26 3.62 -10.87
C ALA A 175 4.72 3.95 -9.44
N ALA A 176 5.91 3.48 -9.06
CA ALA A 176 6.38 3.58 -7.68
C ALA A 176 6.54 5.03 -7.19
N ASP A 177 7.01 5.92 -8.07
CA ASP A 177 7.11 7.36 -7.79
C ASP A 177 5.73 8.02 -7.64
N ARG A 178 4.78 7.65 -8.49
CA ARG A 178 3.39 8.14 -8.39
C ARG A 178 2.70 7.67 -7.13
N HIS A 179 2.94 6.41 -6.74
CA HIS A 179 2.48 5.90 -5.46
C HIS A 179 2.95 6.78 -4.31
N ASP A 180 4.26 7.07 -4.24
CA ASP A 180 4.86 7.82 -3.13
C ASP A 180 4.34 9.27 -3.09
N ALA A 181 4.10 9.92 -4.24
CA ALA A 181 3.45 11.22 -4.32
C ALA A 181 1.99 11.17 -3.83
N VAL A 182 1.22 10.16 -4.22
CA VAL A 182 -0.18 10.00 -3.78
C VAL A 182 -0.28 9.75 -2.28
N VAL A 183 0.50 8.82 -1.74
CA VAL A 183 0.45 8.50 -0.30
C VAL A 183 1.03 9.60 0.58
N ALA A 184 1.89 10.47 0.05
CA ALA A 184 2.35 11.66 0.76
C ALA A 184 1.17 12.51 1.23
N LEU A 185 0.22 12.81 0.35
CA LEU A 185 -0.97 13.59 0.68
C LEU A 185 -2.08 12.75 1.33
N ALA A 186 -2.30 11.51 0.87
CA ALA A 186 -3.40 10.67 1.33
C ALA A 186 -3.15 10.03 2.71
N SER A 187 -1.90 9.90 3.14
CA SER A 187 -1.52 9.19 4.37
C SER A 187 -0.48 9.91 5.22
N HIS A 188 0.66 10.31 4.64
CA HIS A 188 1.81 10.77 5.42
C HIS A 188 1.59 12.16 6.02
N VAL A 189 1.09 13.12 5.24
CA VAL A 189 0.71 14.45 5.73
C VAL A 189 -0.40 14.39 6.77
N PRO A 190 -1.47 13.58 6.65
CA PRO A 190 -2.40 13.33 7.73
C PRO A 190 -1.75 12.91 9.07
N HIS A 191 -0.71 12.06 9.06
CA HIS A 191 0.03 11.71 10.28
C HIS A 191 0.78 12.92 10.87
N LEU A 192 1.40 13.76 10.01
CA LEU A 192 2.05 15.01 10.44
C LEU A 192 1.06 15.98 11.07
N LEU A 193 -0.08 16.22 10.43
CA LEU A 193 -1.11 17.14 10.93
C LEU A 193 -1.73 16.65 12.23
N ALA A 194 -2.02 15.37 12.32
CA ALA A 194 -2.53 14.76 13.55
C ALA A 194 -1.52 14.91 14.71
N GLY A 195 -0.24 14.63 14.44
CA GLY A 195 0.85 14.82 15.41
C GLY A 195 1.04 16.28 15.81
N ALA A 196 0.96 17.20 14.85
CA ALA A 196 1.07 18.64 15.13
C ALA A 196 -0.09 19.14 16.00
N LEU A 197 -1.33 18.77 15.69
CA LEU A 197 -2.52 19.15 16.46
C LEU A 197 -2.46 18.58 17.89
N ALA A 198 -2.16 17.29 18.04
CA ALA A 198 -2.02 16.66 19.35
C ALA A 198 -0.84 17.26 20.15
N GLY A 199 0.30 17.50 19.49
CA GLY A 199 1.46 18.13 20.11
C GLY A 199 1.20 19.58 20.54
N ALA A 200 0.41 20.34 19.79
CA ALA A 200 -0.01 21.68 20.18
C ALA A 200 -0.89 21.65 21.44
N ALA A 201 -1.83 20.70 21.52
CA ALA A 201 -2.65 20.51 22.71
C ALA A 201 -1.80 20.13 23.94
N GLU A 202 -0.82 19.23 23.79
CA GLU A 202 0.08 18.82 24.87
C GLU A 202 0.92 19.96 25.41
N ARG A 203 1.37 20.89 24.53
CA ARG A 203 2.18 22.06 24.91
C ARG A 203 1.35 23.26 25.37
N SER A 204 0.02 23.17 25.32
CA SER A 204 -0.85 24.27 25.72
C SER A 204 -0.75 24.55 27.23
N PRO A 205 -0.73 25.82 27.68
CA PRO A 205 -0.89 26.16 29.09
C PRO A 205 -2.25 25.71 29.66
N LEU A 206 -3.23 25.46 28.81
CA LEU A 206 -4.57 24.97 29.16
C LEU A 206 -4.75 23.47 28.79
N ARG A 207 -3.67 22.69 28.77
CA ARG A 207 -3.64 21.28 28.34
C ARG A 207 -4.81 20.46 28.86
N ASP A 208 -5.00 20.46 30.16
CA ASP A 208 -6.03 19.60 30.81
C ASP A 208 -7.45 20.04 30.44
N ALA A 209 -7.69 21.35 30.28
CA ALA A 209 -8.96 21.86 29.79
C ALA A 209 -9.18 21.51 28.31
N VAL A 210 -8.14 21.64 27.46
CA VAL A 210 -8.20 21.24 26.05
C VAL A 210 -8.54 19.75 25.93
N LEU A 211 -7.83 18.89 26.65
CA LEU A 211 -8.08 17.45 26.61
C LEU A 211 -9.43 17.06 27.24
N GLY A 212 -9.85 17.76 28.29
CA GLY A 212 -11.17 17.56 28.93
C GLY A 212 -12.36 17.93 28.02
N LEU A 213 -12.17 18.89 27.12
CA LEU A 213 -13.19 19.33 26.16
C LEU A 213 -13.05 18.67 24.78
N ALA A 214 -12.02 17.84 24.58
CA ALA A 214 -11.75 17.16 23.33
C ALA A 214 -12.85 16.15 22.99
N ALA A 215 -13.69 16.48 22.01
CA ALA A 215 -14.82 15.70 21.52
C ALA A 215 -14.48 14.97 20.20
N GLY A 216 -15.48 14.56 19.44
CA GLY A 216 -15.33 13.77 18.20
C GLY A 216 -14.35 14.36 17.20
N SER A 217 -14.48 15.65 16.87
CA SER A 217 -13.62 16.30 15.88
C SER A 217 -12.12 16.24 16.23
N PHE A 218 -11.77 16.46 17.50
CA PHE A 218 -10.39 16.35 17.95
C PHE A 218 -9.88 14.90 17.89
N ARG A 219 -10.70 13.94 18.37
CA ARG A 219 -10.36 12.51 18.37
C ARG A 219 -10.16 11.99 16.95
N ASP A 220 -11.05 12.34 16.02
CA ASP A 220 -10.96 11.94 14.62
C ASP A 220 -9.73 12.57 13.96
N GLY A 221 -9.50 13.86 14.14
CA GLY A 221 -8.36 14.59 13.57
C GLY A 221 -6.99 14.17 14.14
N THR A 222 -6.96 13.57 15.34
CA THR A 222 -5.70 13.12 15.99
C THR A 222 -5.56 11.61 16.09
N ARG A 223 -6.50 10.82 15.55
CA ARG A 223 -6.51 9.35 15.69
C ARG A 223 -5.18 8.71 15.32
N VAL A 224 -4.58 9.11 14.20
CA VAL A 224 -3.31 8.54 13.71
C VAL A 224 -2.07 9.06 14.45
N ALA A 225 -2.18 10.06 15.32
CA ALA A 225 -1.11 10.46 16.23
C ALA A 225 -0.76 9.38 17.27
N GLY A 226 -1.67 8.40 17.51
CA GLY A 226 -1.41 7.22 18.33
C GLY A 226 -0.46 6.19 17.72
N THR A 227 -0.08 6.35 16.45
CA THR A 227 0.91 5.46 15.79
C THR A 227 2.28 5.56 16.51
N PRO A 228 3.00 4.44 16.71
CA PRO A 228 4.33 4.48 17.32
C PRO A 228 5.24 5.51 16.63
N PRO A 229 5.90 6.41 17.39
CA PRO A 229 6.65 7.54 16.82
C PRO A 229 7.75 7.12 15.84
N GLU A 230 8.46 6.05 16.13
CA GLU A 230 9.53 5.51 15.28
C GLU A 230 8.99 5.02 13.93
N ARG A 231 7.82 4.36 13.92
CA ARG A 231 7.16 3.93 12.68
C ARG A 231 6.77 5.14 11.82
N THR A 232 6.21 6.18 12.44
CA THR A 232 5.86 7.42 11.74
C THR A 232 7.11 8.11 11.20
N ALA A 233 8.19 8.22 11.98
CA ALA A 233 9.44 8.81 11.52
C ALA A 233 10.04 8.05 10.32
N ASN A 234 10.10 6.72 10.38
CA ASN A 234 10.60 5.91 9.26
C ASN A 234 9.78 6.11 7.98
N MET A 235 8.45 6.16 8.10
CA MET A 235 7.55 6.41 6.97
C MET A 235 7.78 7.79 6.35
N LEU A 236 7.86 8.83 7.16
CA LEU A 236 8.04 10.21 6.70
C LEU A 236 9.41 10.42 6.06
N LEU A 237 10.48 9.86 6.66
CA LEU A 237 11.84 9.98 6.16
C LEU A 237 12.04 9.19 4.85
N ALA A 238 11.45 8.02 4.72
CA ALA A 238 11.51 7.23 3.50
C ALA A 238 10.76 7.88 2.31
N ASN A 239 9.83 8.81 2.59
CA ASN A 239 9.11 9.57 1.56
C ASN A 239 9.33 11.09 1.68
N ARG A 240 10.48 11.50 2.17
CA ARG A 240 10.73 12.90 2.59
C ARG A 240 10.47 13.92 1.51
N ALA A 241 10.88 13.67 0.28
CA ALA A 241 10.75 14.65 -0.81
C ALA A 241 9.27 14.92 -1.13
N GLU A 242 8.49 13.86 -1.32
CA GLU A 242 7.06 13.96 -1.64
C GLU A 242 6.24 14.49 -0.46
N VAL A 243 6.61 14.12 0.77
CA VAL A 243 5.98 14.65 1.99
C VAL A 243 6.22 16.15 2.11
N LEU A 244 7.42 16.64 1.86
CA LEU A 244 7.72 18.09 1.89
C LEU A 244 6.96 18.84 0.79
N ALA A 245 6.86 18.28 -0.42
CA ALA A 245 6.10 18.88 -1.51
C ALA A 245 4.60 18.95 -1.17
N ALA A 246 4.01 17.86 -0.67
CA ALA A 246 2.62 17.81 -0.24
C ALA A 246 2.34 18.75 0.95
N LEU A 247 3.28 18.82 1.91
CA LEU A 247 3.17 19.72 3.06
C LEU A 247 3.19 21.18 2.64
N THR A 248 4.00 21.55 1.64
CA THR A 248 4.00 22.92 1.09
C THR A 248 2.61 23.31 0.58
N SER A 249 1.93 22.44 -0.14
CA SER A 249 0.57 22.70 -0.62
C SER A 249 -0.44 22.87 0.53
N VAL A 250 -0.33 22.03 1.56
CA VAL A 250 -1.23 22.11 2.73
C VAL A 250 -0.95 23.37 3.56
N THR A 251 0.32 23.75 3.75
CA THR A 251 0.65 24.99 4.48
C THR A 251 0.18 26.23 3.72
N SER A 252 0.31 26.25 2.38
CA SER A 252 -0.24 27.34 1.58
C SER A 252 -1.76 27.49 1.76
N PHE A 253 -2.49 26.39 1.77
CA PHE A 253 -3.95 26.40 2.00
C PHE A 253 -4.29 26.87 3.44
N LEU A 254 -3.50 26.47 4.44
CA LEU A 254 -3.66 26.96 5.82
C LEU A 254 -3.38 28.47 5.92
N ASP A 255 -2.41 28.98 5.18
CA ASP A 255 -2.10 30.42 5.14
C ASP A 255 -3.24 31.23 4.51
N GLU A 256 -3.91 30.71 3.48
CA GLU A 256 -5.11 31.32 2.90
C GLU A 256 -6.26 31.39 3.91
N LEU A 257 -6.51 30.30 4.66
CA LEU A 257 -7.51 30.30 5.74
C LEU A 257 -7.15 31.27 6.85
N ALA A 258 -5.88 31.34 7.24
CA ALA A 258 -5.40 32.27 8.27
C ALA A 258 -5.50 33.74 7.82
N ALA A 259 -5.27 34.02 6.53
CA ALA A 259 -5.47 35.34 5.96
C ALA A 259 -6.96 35.76 6.04
N ALA A 260 -7.85 34.90 5.56
CA ALA A 260 -9.29 35.15 5.61
C ALA A 260 -9.82 35.35 7.05
N LEU A 261 -9.24 34.64 8.03
CA LEU A 261 -9.57 34.85 9.46
C LEU A 261 -9.09 36.20 9.96
N ARG A 262 -7.88 36.63 9.58
CA ARG A 262 -7.34 37.95 9.99
C ARG A 262 -8.15 39.12 9.43
N ASP A 263 -8.63 38.95 8.20
CA ASP A 263 -9.35 39.98 7.46
C ASP A 263 -10.87 39.96 7.71
N ASP A 264 -11.36 39.07 8.60
CA ASP A 264 -12.80 38.79 8.87
C ASP A 264 -13.59 38.46 7.57
N ASP A 265 -12.90 37.85 6.59
CA ASP A 265 -13.49 37.53 5.28
C ASP A 265 -14.28 36.20 5.35
N ARG A 266 -15.57 36.34 5.71
CA ARG A 266 -16.51 35.22 5.74
C ARG A 266 -16.68 34.53 4.39
N ALA A 267 -16.62 35.28 3.27
CA ALA A 267 -16.84 34.72 1.94
C ALA A 267 -15.68 33.81 1.55
N ALA A 268 -14.44 34.26 1.77
CA ALA A 268 -13.24 33.46 1.52
C ALA A 268 -13.21 32.21 2.41
N LEU A 269 -13.51 32.33 3.73
CA LEU A 269 -13.59 31.18 4.62
C LEU A 269 -14.62 30.13 4.13
N THR A 270 -15.81 30.61 3.74
CA THR A 270 -16.88 29.72 3.26
C THR A 270 -16.46 29.00 1.97
N ALA A 271 -15.82 29.70 1.04
CA ALA A 271 -15.34 29.14 -0.22
C ALA A 271 -14.28 28.04 0.03
N ARG A 272 -13.25 28.33 0.83
CA ARG A 272 -12.17 27.36 1.12
C ARG A 272 -12.67 26.11 1.87
N HIS A 273 -13.54 26.29 2.86
CA HIS A 273 -14.18 25.14 3.53
C HIS A 273 -15.11 24.37 2.59
N GLY A 274 -15.72 25.03 1.60
CA GLY A 274 -16.50 24.40 0.54
C GLY A 274 -15.66 23.42 -0.29
N GLU A 275 -14.46 23.81 -0.72
CA GLU A 275 -13.53 22.93 -1.43
C GLU A 275 -13.18 21.67 -0.61
N GLY A 276 -12.88 21.84 0.68
CA GLY A 276 -12.61 20.72 1.59
C GLY A 276 -13.81 19.79 1.78
N ARG A 277 -15.01 20.35 1.91
CA ARG A 277 -16.26 19.58 2.00
C ARG A 277 -16.49 18.75 0.72
N ASP A 278 -16.28 19.32 -0.44
CA ASP A 278 -16.52 18.66 -1.73
C ASP A 278 -15.50 17.52 -1.94
N ALA A 279 -14.23 17.74 -1.59
CA ALA A 279 -13.22 16.70 -1.57
C ALA A 279 -13.58 15.56 -0.60
N ARG A 280 -14.09 15.89 0.61
CA ARG A 280 -14.53 14.90 1.60
C ARG A 280 -15.75 14.10 1.10
N ALA A 281 -16.69 14.74 0.43
CA ALA A 281 -17.85 14.09 -0.15
C ALA A 281 -17.45 13.10 -1.26
N ALA A 282 -16.42 13.42 -2.04
CA ALA A 282 -15.88 12.54 -3.06
C ALA A 282 -15.29 11.22 -2.54
N LEU A 283 -14.97 11.12 -1.23
CA LEU A 283 -14.55 9.86 -0.61
C LEU A 283 -15.71 8.87 -0.39
N ALA A 284 -16.95 9.34 -0.34
CA ALA A 284 -18.13 8.52 -0.04
C ALA A 284 -18.56 7.57 -1.19
N GLY A 285 -17.76 7.46 -2.22
CA GLY A 285 -17.95 6.54 -3.34
C GLY A 285 -18.33 7.26 -4.62
N ARG A 286 -17.39 7.41 -5.51
CA ARG A 286 -17.71 7.76 -6.91
C ARG A 286 -18.20 6.51 -7.63
N ALA A 287 -19.21 6.68 -8.49
CA ALA A 287 -19.62 5.62 -9.40
C ALA A 287 -18.41 5.12 -10.21
N THR A 288 -18.33 3.84 -10.42
CA THR A 288 -17.29 3.25 -11.27
C THR A 288 -17.92 2.56 -12.47
N VAL A 289 -17.20 2.53 -13.58
CA VAL A 289 -17.57 1.78 -14.77
C VAL A 289 -16.60 0.64 -15.00
N GLU A 290 -17.13 -0.50 -15.44
CA GLU A 290 -16.33 -1.66 -15.79
C GLU A 290 -15.66 -1.45 -17.15
N LEU A 291 -14.41 -1.86 -17.25
CA LEU A 291 -13.60 -1.83 -18.44
C LEU A 291 -12.90 -3.19 -18.59
N ARG A 292 -12.97 -3.78 -19.78
CA ARG A 292 -12.23 -5.00 -20.13
C ARG A 292 -11.18 -4.70 -21.17
N ARG A 293 -9.98 -5.22 -20.95
CA ARG A 293 -8.82 -5.11 -21.86
C ARG A 293 -8.09 -6.43 -21.95
N ALA A 294 -7.67 -6.76 -23.15
CA ALA A 294 -6.82 -7.92 -23.40
C ALA A 294 -5.54 -7.46 -24.13
N PHE A 295 -4.43 -8.09 -23.77
CA PHE A 295 -3.13 -7.81 -24.36
C PHE A 295 -2.44 -9.12 -24.74
N PRO A 296 -1.80 -9.20 -25.92
CA PRO A 296 -1.00 -10.36 -26.27
C PRO A 296 0.20 -10.48 -25.33
N LEU A 297 0.52 -11.70 -24.90
CA LEU A 297 1.68 -11.97 -24.04
C LEU A 297 3.00 -11.70 -24.78
N ALA A 298 3.04 -11.97 -26.09
CA ALA A 298 4.17 -11.65 -26.94
C ALA A 298 3.95 -10.30 -27.64
N GLY A 299 4.83 -9.33 -27.40
CA GLY A 299 4.82 -8.02 -28.07
C GLY A 299 3.78 -7.01 -27.55
N GLY A 300 2.90 -7.41 -26.60
CA GLY A 300 1.89 -6.52 -26.03
C GLY A 300 2.31 -5.78 -24.76
N GLY A 301 3.50 -6.02 -24.24
CA GLY A 301 3.91 -5.57 -22.91
C GLY A 301 3.91 -4.06 -22.70
N ASP A 302 4.31 -3.28 -23.70
CA ASP A 302 4.32 -1.82 -23.56
C ASP A 302 2.92 -1.21 -23.52
N ALA A 303 1.98 -1.75 -24.29
CA ALA A 303 0.59 -1.32 -24.28
C ALA A 303 -0.10 -1.73 -22.95
N GLU A 304 0.18 -2.94 -22.47
CA GLU A 304 -0.30 -3.43 -21.18
C GLU A 304 0.22 -2.57 -20.03
N LEU A 305 1.52 -2.32 -19.97
CA LEU A 305 2.13 -1.49 -18.93
C LEU A 305 1.54 -0.09 -18.92
N ARG A 306 1.38 0.53 -20.09
CA ARG A 306 0.76 1.85 -20.23
C ARG A 306 -0.65 1.85 -19.68
N PHE A 307 -1.49 0.89 -20.10
CA PHE A 307 -2.85 0.74 -19.60
C PHE A 307 -2.89 0.62 -18.07
N LEU A 308 -2.05 -0.22 -17.48
CA LEU A 308 -2.00 -0.43 -16.03
C LEU A 308 -1.64 0.87 -15.29
N LEU A 309 -0.60 1.58 -15.75
CA LEU A 309 -0.15 2.82 -15.11
C LEU A 309 -1.18 3.95 -15.25
N GLU A 310 -1.82 4.08 -16.40
CA GLU A 310 -2.89 5.06 -16.64
C GLU A 310 -4.12 4.76 -15.79
N LEU A 311 -4.52 3.48 -15.68
CA LEU A 311 -5.64 3.05 -14.85
C LEU A 311 -5.45 3.48 -13.38
N GLY A 312 -4.30 3.16 -12.79
CA GLY A 312 -4.02 3.50 -11.41
C GLY A 312 -3.89 5.00 -11.18
N ALA A 313 -3.22 5.73 -12.09
CA ALA A 313 -3.09 7.18 -12.02
C ALA A 313 -4.46 7.91 -12.08
N ALA A 314 -5.44 7.32 -12.78
CA ALA A 314 -6.82 7.81 -12.83
C ALA A 314 -7.69 7.37 -11.64
N GLY A 315 -7.11 6.72 -10.60
CA GLY A 315 -7.83 6.22 -9.43
C GLY A 315 -8.64 4.96 -9.70
N GLY A 316 -8.34 4.23 -10.79
CA GLY A 316 -8.95 2.96 -11.11
C GLY A 316 -8.22 1.78 -10.46
N TYR A 317 -8.82 0.60 -10.55
CA TYR A 317 -8.29 -0.63 -9.99
C TYR A 317 -8.67 -1.85 -10.83
N LEU A 318 -8.00 -2.97 -10.59
CA LEU A 318 -8.30 -4.25 -11.23
C LEU A 318 -9.22 -5.08 -10.33
N ASP A 319 -10.27 -5.64 -10.92
CA ASP A 319 -11.18 -6.63 -10.33
C ASP A 319 -10.92 -8.04 -10.85
N GLY A 320 -10.13 -8.19 -11.90
CA GLY A 320 -9.79 -9.49 -12.50
C GLY A 320 -8.53 -9.42 -13.34
N CYS A 321 -7.77 -10.52 -13.31
CA CYS A 321 -6.61 -10.75 -14.15
C CYS A 321 -6.58 -12.24 -14.52
N ARG A 322 -6.64 -12.56 -15.80
CA ARG A 322 -6.61 -13.95 -16.27
C ARG A 322 -5.71 -14.08 -17.50
N THR A 323 -4.84 -15.07 -17.48
CA THR A 323 -4.08 -15.46 -18.66
C THR A 323 -4.80 -16.61 -19.36
N THR A 324 -5.12 -16.45 -20.65
CA THR A 324 -5.82 -17.44 -21.47
C THR A 324 -5.12 -17.55 -22.83
N GLY A 325 -4.56 -18.71 -23.10
CA GLY A 325 -3.79 -18.92 -24.33
C GLY A 325 -2.57 -17.97 -24.40
N ASP A 326 -2.54 -17.14 -25.42
CA ASP A 326 -1.47 -16.17 -25.71
C ASP A 326 -1.79 -14.74 -25.26
N GLN A 327 -2.86 -14.54 -24.46
CA GLN A 327 -3.31 -13.23 -24.00
C GLN A 327 -3.46 -13.16 -22.48
N VAL A 328 -3.33 -11.97 -21.94
CA VAL A 328 -3.80 -11.61 -20.60
C VAL A 328 -5.03 -10.73 -20.73
N GLU A 329 -6.06 -11.04 -19.95
CA GLU A 329 -7.30 -10.28 -19.87
C GLU A 329 -7.43 -9.64 -18.48
N TYR A 330 -7.78 -8.36 -18.46
CA TYR A 330 -8.06 -7.59 -17.25
C TYR A 330 -9.53 -7.18 -17.22
N VAL A 331 -10.14 -7.35 -16.06
CA VAL A 331 -11.37 -6.66 -15.67
C VAL A 331 -10.96 -5.53 -14.74
N ALA A 332 -11.27 -4.30 -15.11
CA ALA A 332 -10.88 -3.11 -14.38
C ALA A 332 -12.09 -2.25 -14.04
N ARG A 333 -11.96 -1.43 -13.02
CA ARG A 333 -12.90 -0.38 -12.66
C ARG A 333 -12.20 0.97 -12.76
N ARG A 334 -12.79 1.91 -13.46
CA ARG A 334 -12.39 3.32 -13.44
C ARG A 334 -13.49 4.18 -12.87
N LEU A 335 -13.13 5.34 -12.35
CA LEU A 335 -14.12 6.31 -11.91
C LEU A 335 -14.97 6.75 -13.08
N ALA A 336 -16.29 6.84 -12.90
CA ALA A 336 -17.18 7.42 -13.89
C ALA A 336 -16.85 8.92 -14.05
N VAL A 337 -16.77 9.39 -15.31
CA VAL A 337 -16.61 10.82 -15.59
C VAL A 337 -17.95 11.49 -15.31
N GLU A 338 -17.94 12.55 -14.51
CA GLU A 338 -19.15 13.34 -14.28
C GLU A 338 -19.58 14.02 -15.60
N PRO A 339 -20.88 14.11 -15.87
CA PRO A 339 -21.38 14.82 -17.06
C PRO A 339 -20.91 16.28 -17.00
N GLY A 340 -20.02 16.69 -17.92
CA GLY A 340 -19.48 18.05 -18.00
C GLY A 340 -18.02 18.21 -17.58
N GLY A 341 -17.35 17.14 -17.15
CA GLY A 341 -15.89 17.11 -16.93
C GLY A 341 -15.11 17.10 -18.25
N PRO A 342 -13.79 17.44 -18.23
CA PRO A 342 -12.95 17.35 -19.41
C PRO A 342 -12.96 15.91 -19.95
N PRO A 343 -12.93 15.72 -21.29
CA PRO A 343 -12.91 14.39 -21.88
C PRO A 343 -11.70 13.61 -21.39
N ASP A 344 -11.91 12.33 -21.08
CA ASP A 344 -10.84 11.41 -20.73
C ASP A 344 -9.71 11.45 -21.76
N PRO A 345 -8.46 11.47 -21.34
CA PRO A 345 -7.37 11.14 -22.24
C PRO A 345 -7.62 9.71 -22.78
N PRO A 346 -7.44 9.47 -24.07
CA PRO A 346 -7.62 8.14 -24.62
C PRO A 346 -6.66 7.18 -23.90
N LEU A 347 -7.21 6.16 -23.25
CA LEU A 347 -6.44 5.01 -22.80
C LEU A 347 -5.98 4.29 -24.06
N GLY A 348 -4.72 4.50 -24.44
CA GLY A 348 -4.09 3.96 -25.64
C GLY A 348 -4.01 2.44 -25.68
#